data_9bc883fb017b6b89dafa11c81c83bfd5
#
_entry.id   9bc883fb017b6b89dafa11c81c83bfd5
#
_cell.length_a   1.000
_cell.length_b   1.000
_cell.length_c   1.000
_cell.angle_alpha   90.00
_cell.angle_beta   90.00
_cell.angle_gamma   90.00
#
_symmetry.space_group_name_H-M   'P 1'
#
loop_
_entity.id
_entity.type
_entity.pdbx_description
1 polymer ?
#
loop_
_entity_poly.entity_id
_entity_poly.type
_entity_poly.pdbx_seq_one_letter_code
_entity_poly.pdbx_strand_id
1 'polypeptide(L)'
;AREMAGDGYVGIWTFRTLPKAKELLTTPDEREALLRQAGADTVHFADFETVHAMDGETFFRDELCAKLRPAGLVCGFNFRFGYRGGAGADDLARWGREAGISVRVLPAMESDGCVISSTWIRRLVAEGDVERAREMLTCPYTIRGVVAHGKHLGHTLGFPTVNLRLTPGKVAPKSGIYVAMVRYPEGGTACAKPGVCNIGSRPTVNDDTRDVTVETYILDCHTDLYGAEIAVSLYSYLRGERRFPDLAALSAQIGRDAEATARYFAESESDEAQNNGNKTE
;
A
#
# COMPACT_ATOMS: atom_id res chain seq x y z
N ALA A 1 -13.13 3.49 -15.57
CA ALA A 1 -12.72 4.72 -16.28
C ALA A 1 -12.14 4.40 -17.66
N ARG A 2 -11.16 3.48 -17.76
CA ARG A 2 -10.51 3.13 -19.04
C ARG A 2 -11.53 2.67 -20.11
N GLU A 3 -12.52 1.85 -19.75
CA GLU A 3 -13.60 1.45 -20.67
C GLU A 3 -14.40 2.64 -21.22
N MET A 4 -14.63 3.68 -20.39
CA MET A 4 -15.35 4.88 -20.85
C MET A 4 -14.46 5.79 -21.70
N ALA A 5 -13.16 5.82 -21.41
CA ALA A 5 -12.22 6.69 -22.10
C ALA A 5 -11.81 6.13 -23.48
N GLY A 6 -11.89 4.80 -23.71
CA GLY A 6 -11.32 4.18 -24.90
C GLY A 6 -9.86 4.58 -25.06
N ASP A 7 -9.53 5.24 -26.17
CA ASP A 7 -8.19 5.78 -26.46
C ASP A 7 -7.93 7.15 -25.80
N GLY A 8 -8.91 7.70 -25.07
CA GLY A 8 -8.79 8.96 -24.36
C GLY A 8 -8.01 8.85 -23.06
N TYR A 9 -7.77 9.99 -22.43
CA TYR A 9 -7.01 10.08 -21.17
C TYR A 9 -7.88 9.73 -19.96
N VAL A 10 -7.29 8.99 -19.01
CA VAL A 10 -7.85 8.71 -17.68
C VAL A 10 -7.10 9.53 -16.64
N GLY A 11 -7.78 10.53 -16.08
CA GLY A 11 -7.30 11.32 -14.96
C GLY A 11 -7.91 10.86 -13.64
N ILE A 12 -7.11 10.84 -12.58
CA ILE A 12 -7.59 10.60 -11.21
C ILE A 12 -7.53 11.91 -10.44
N TRP A 13 -8.66 12.28 -9.83
CA TRP A 13 -8.73 13.39 -8.89
C TRP A 13 -8.74 12.82 -7.46
N THR A 14 -7.78 13.24 -6.64
CA THR A 14 -7.62 12.77 -5.26
C THR A 14 -7.01 13.85 -4.37
N PHE A 15 -6.94 13.62 -3.06
CA PHE A 15 -6.26 14.51 -2.13
C PHE A 15 -4.83 14.07 -1.85
N ARG A 16 -3.91 15.02 -1.67
CA ARG A 16 -2.57 14.73 -1.15
C ARG A 16 -2.67 14.23 0.29
N THR A 17 -3.38 14.95 1.13
CA THR A 17 -3.65 14.57 2.52
C THR A 17 -5.10 14.13 2.66
N LEU A 18 -5.35 12.96 3.22
CA LEU A 18 -6.70 12.43 3.39
C LEU A 18 -7.34 13.02 4.66
N PRO A 19 -8.39 13.83 4.54
CA PRO A 19 -8.89 14.69 5.63
C PRO A 19 -9.46 13.92 6.84
N LYS A 20 -9.82 12.65 6.67
CA LYS A 20 -10.42 11.82 7.74
C LYS A 20 -9.53 10.67 8.19
N ALA A 21 -8.38 10.45 7.55
CA ALA A 21 -7.52 9.33 7.89
C ALA A 21 -6.47 9.76 8.92
N LYS A 22 -6.54 9.18 10.11
CA LYS A 22 -5.47 9.32 11.12
C LYS A 22 -4.17 8.66 10.65
N GLU A 23 -4.28 7.59 9.88
CA GLU A 23 -3.16 6.84 9.32
C GLU A 23 -3.40 6.51 7.86
N LEU A 24 -2.34 6.47 7.07
CA LEU A 24 -2.36 6.23 5.63
C LEU A 24 -2.03 4.78 5.31
N LEU A 25 -2.73 4.16 4.37
CA LEU A 25 -2.32 2.89 3.75
C LEU A 25 -1.16 3.10 2.78
N THR A 26 -1.19 4.21 2.06
CA THR A 26 -0.17 4.60 1.08
C THR A 26 0.22 6.05 1.28
N THR A 27 1.49 6.38 1.13
CA THR A 27 1.92 7.78 1.01
C THR A 27 1.36 8.39 -0.28
N PRO A 28 1.36 9.72 -0.45
CA PRO A 28 0.94 10.34 -1.71
C PRO A 28 1.71 9.82 -2.92
N ASP A 29 3.02 9.65 -2.82
CA ASP A 29 3.88 9.19 -3.92
C ASP A 29 3.64 7.70 -4.23
N GLU A 30 3.48 6.85 -3.21
CA GLU A 30 3.06 5.45 -3.39
C GLU A 30 1.68 5.36 -4.05
N ARG A 31 0.74 6.22 -3.66
CA ARG A 31 -0.60 6.27 -4.24
C ARG A 31 -0.56 6.68 -5.70
N GLU A 32 0.21 7.69 -6.04
CA GLU A 32 0.39 8.10 -7.43
C GLU A 32 0.97 6.96 -8.28
N ALA A 33 2.03 6.31 -7.80
CA ALA A 33 2.64 5.18 -8.49
C ALA A 33 1.64 4.03 -8.74
N LEU A 34 0.86 3.67 -7.71
CA LEU A 34 -0.18 2.63 -7.82
C LEU A 34 -1.29 3.02 -8.79
N LEU A 35 -1.76 4.26 -8.76
CA LEU A 35 -2.79 4.75 -9.67
C LEU A 35 -2.31 4.75 -11.13
N ARG A 36 -1.06 5.16 -11.38
CA ARG A 36 -0.44 5.09 -12.71
C ARG A 36 -0.28 3.64 -13.18
N GLN A 37 0.15 2.75 -12.31
CA GLN A 37 0.24 1.32 -12.60
C GLN A 37 -1.13 0.71 -12.90
N ALA A 38 -2.19 1.19 -12.26
CA ALA A 38 -3.58 0.81 -12.53
C ALA A 38 -4.15 1.43 -13.82
N GLY A 39 -3.35 2.18 -14.59
CA GLY A 39 -3.72 2.72 -15.90
C GLY A 39 -4.22 4.17 -15.88
N ALA A 40 -3.92 4.95 -14.82
CA ALA A 40 -4.15 6.38 -14.85
C ALA A 40 -3.04 7.08 -15.64
N ASP A 41 -3.43 7.92 -16.59
CA ASP A 41 -2.49 8.74 -17.37
C ASP A 41 -2.02 9.95 -16.57
N THR A 42 -2.93 10.50 -15.73
CA THR A 42 -2.63 11.65 -14.86
C THR A 42 -3.24 11.47 -13.48
N VAL A 43 -2.57 12.02 -12.45
CA VAL A 43 -3.09 12.07 -11.09
C VAL A 43 -3.06 13.53 -10.63
N HIS A 44 -4.24 14.07 -10.35
CA HIS A 44 -4.40 15.42 -9.83
C HIS A 44 -4.60 15.37 -8.32
N PHE A 45 -3.65 15.91 -7.58
CA PHE A 45 -3.75 16.06 -6.14
C PHE A 45 -4.34 17.43 -5.79
N ALA A 46 -5.61 17.43 -5.38
CA ALA A 46 -6.24 18.63 -4.87
C ALA A 46 -5.80 18.93 -3.43
N ASP A 47 -5.74 20.22 -3.11
CA ASP A 47 -5.57 20.67 -1.75
C ASP A 47 -6.94 20.67 -1.05
N PHE A 48 -7.04 19.94 0.06
CA PHE A 48 -8.28 19.85 0.83
C PHE A 48 -8.74 21.22 1.35
N GLU A 49 -7.81 22.06 1.81
CA GLU A 49 -8.11 23.39 2.34
C GLU A 49 -8.76 24.30 1.29
N THR A 50 -8.45 24.09 0.02
CA THR A 50 -9.03 24.85 -1.08
C THR A 50 -10.48 24.46 -1.38
N VAL A 51 -10.83 23.17 -1.22
CA VAL A 51 -12.12 22.64 -1.70
C VAL A 51 -13.12 22.31 -0.58
N HIS A 52 -12.64 22.20 0.68
CA HIS A 52 -13.49 21.74 1.79
C HIS A 52 -14.65 22.68 2.14
N ALA A 53 -14.51 23.97 1.83
CA ALA A 53 -15.50 25.00 2.10
C ALA A 53 -16.49 25.22 0.94
N MET A 54 -16.21 24.64 -0.24
CA MET A 54 -17.08 24.76 -1.40
C MET A 54 -18.38 23.97 -1.18
N ASP A 55 -19.52 24.52 -1.59
CA ASP A 55 -20.73 23.71 -1.74
C ASP A 55 -20.59 22.69 -2.89
N GLY A 56 -21.49 21.70 -2.95
CA GLY A 56 -21.36 20.61 -3.92
C GLY A 56 -21.47 21.07 -5.37
N GLU A 57 -22.34 22.03 -5.67
CA GLU A 57 -22.56 22.54 -7.03
C GLU A 57 -21.36 23.36 -7.51
N THR A 58 -20.82 24.23 -6.65
CA THR A 58 -19.58 24.98 -6.92
C THR A 58 -18.40 24.05 -7.15
N PHE A 59 -18.24 23.00 -6.31
CA PHE A 59 -17.21 21.99 -6.52
C PHE A 59 -17.36 21.30 -7.88
N PHE A 60 -18.57 20.84 -8.23
CA PHE A 60 -18.83 20.20 -9.53
C PHE A 60 -18.48 21.13 -10.68
N ARG A 61 -18.96 22.37 -10.67
CA ARG A 61 -18.78 23.33 -11.75
C ARG A 61 -17.32 23.78 -11.88
N ASP A 62 -16.69 24.19 -10.79
CA ASP A 62 -15.41 24.89 -10.83
C ASP A 62 -14.23 23.92 -10.74
N GLU A 63 -14.30 22.88 -9.89
CA GLU A 63 -13.20 21.91 -9.74
C GLU A 63 -13.26 20.80 -10.80
N LEU A 64 -14.43 20.24 -11.05
CA LEU A 64 -14.52 19.13 -11.99
C LEU A 64 -14.71 19.60 -13.43
N CYS A 65 -15.69 20.46 -13.70
CA CYS A 65 -16.00 20.85 -15.08
C CYS A 65 -15.03 21.89 -15.63
N ALA A 66 -14.80 23.00 -14.93
CA ALA A 66 -13.98 24.09 -15.46
C ALA A 66 -12.50 23.76 -15.52
N LYS A 67 -11.94 23.12 -14.46
CA LYS A 67 -10.51 22.76 -14.42
C LYS A 67 -10.17 21.51 -15.21
N LEU A 68 -10.97 20.42 -15.05
CA LEU A 68 -10.63 19.13 -15.64
C LEU A 68 -11.26 18.91 -17.01
N ARG A 69 -12.37 19.56 -17.32
CA ARG A 69 -13.13 19.44 -18.59
C ARG A 69 -13.36 17.97 -18.98
N PRO A 70 -13.96 17.14 -18.09
CA PRO A 70 -14.07 15.72 -18.31
C PRO A 70 -15.13 15.43 -19.39
N ALA A 71 -14.86 14.46 -20.26
CA ALA A 71 -15.87 13.87 -21.16
C ALA A 71 -16.78 12.90 -20.38
N GLY A 72 -16.33 12.36 -19.28
CA GLY A 72 -17.08 11.49 -18.39
C GLY A 72 -16.45 11.43 -16.99
N LEU A 73 -17.25 11.04 -16.01
CA LEU A 73 -16.86 10.92 -14.61
C LEU A 73 -17.15 9.51 -14.08
N VAL A 74 -16.27 8.98 -13.25
CA VAL A 74 -16.48 7.72 -12.53
C VAL A 74 -16.24 7.96 -11.04
N CYS A 75 -17.18 7.52 -10.20
CA CYS A 75 -17.03 7.58 -8.75
C CYS A 75 -17.59 6.31 -8.09
N GLY A 76 -17.22 6.07 -6.83
CA GLY A 76 -17.81 5.01 -6.02
C GLY A 76 -19.20 5.39 -5.50
N PHE A 77 -20.02 4.41 -5.14
CA PHE A 77 -21.38 4.59 -4.59
C PHE A 77 -21.43 5.50 -3.36
N ASN A 78 -20.37 5.53 -2.56
CA ASN A 78 -20.27 6.29 -1.32
C ASN A 78 -19.49 7.60 -1.48
N PHE A 79 -19.26 8.05 -2.72
CA PHE A 79 -18.56 9.30 -2.98
C PHE A 79 -19.32 10.48 -2.38
N ARG A 80 -18.62 11.29 -1.59
CA ARG A 80 -19.15 12.49 -0.95
C ARG A 80 -18.23 13.66 -1.21
N PHE A 81 -18.81 14.81 -1.52
CA PHE A 81 -18.08 16.03 -1.82
C PHE A 81 -18.86 17.28 -1.39
N GLY A 82 -18.26 18.44 -1.58
CA GLY A 82 -18.83 19.69 -1.10
C GLY A 82 -18.74 19.86 0.43
N TYR A 83 -19.12 21.02 0.90
CA TYR A 83 -19.04 21.38 2.32
C TYR A 83 -19.68 20.31 3.21
N ARG A 84 -18.90 19.80 4.16
CA ARG A 84 -19.28 18.67 5.07
C ARG A 84 -19.79 17.41 4.37
N GLY A 85 -19.44 17.22 3.09
CA GLY A 85 -19.94 16.09 2.30
C GLY A 85 -21.43 16.19 1.99
N GLY A 86 -21.93 17.39 1.79
CA GLY A 86 -23.36 17.68 1.56
C GLY A 86 -23.91 17.12 0.26
N ALA A 87 -23.05 16.87 -0.74
CA ALA A 87 -23.40 16.23 -2.01
C ALA A 87 -22.85 14.81 -2.10
N GLY A 88 -23.49 13.98 -2.91
CA GLY A 88 -23.15 12.57 -3.12
C GLY A 88 -23.09 12.15 -4.58
N ALA A 89 -22.96 10.84 -4.80
CA ALA A 89 -22.89 10.25 -6.13
C ALA A 89 -24.16 10.54 -6.97
N ASP A 90 -25.34 10.58 -6.35
CA ASP A 90 -26.59 10.89 -7.03
C ASP A 90 -26.64 12.34 -7.51
N ASP A 91 -26.14 13.29 -6.69
CA ASP A 91 -26.03 14.70 -7.08
C ASP A 91 -25.06 14.85 -8.24
N LEU A 92 -23.90 14.16 -8.19
CA LEU A 92 -22.93 14.15 -9.28
C LEU A 92 -23.55 13.63 -10.57
N ALA A 93 -24.34 12.54 -10.49
CA ALA A 93 -25.01 11.96 -11.66
C ALA A 93 -26.09 12.89 -12.23
N ARG A 94 -26.82 13.61 -11.37
CA ARG A 94 -27.81 14.58 -11.79
C ARG A 94 -27.15 15.77 -12.50
N TRP A 95 -26.18 16.43 -11.88
CA TRP A 95 -25.49 17.58 -12.46
C TRP A 95 -24.69 17.21 -13.72
N GLY A 96 -24.10 16.00 -13.74
CA GLY A 96 -23.44 15.49 -14.94
C GLY A 96 -24.41 15.40 -16.12
N ARG A 97 -25.63 14.87 -15.91
CA ARG A 97 -26.66 14.78 -16.94
C ARG A 97 -27.08 16.16 -17.44
N GLU A 98 -27.25 17.12 -16.55
CA GLU A 98 -27.59 18.52 -16.86
C GLU A 98 -26.48 19.20 -17.68
N ALA A 99 -25.22 18.86 -17.41
CA ALA A 99 -24.05 19.38 -18.12
C ALA A 99 -23.66 18.57 -19.37
N GLY A 100 -24.38 17.51 -19.72
CA GLY A 100 -24.07 16.63 -20.85
C GLY A 100 -22.83 15.74 -20.61
N ILE A 101 -22.42 15.52 -19.35
CA ILE A 101 -21.29 14.69 -18.94
C ILE A 101 -21.81 13.34 -18.46
N SER A 102 -21.31 12.24 -19.04
CA SER A 102 -21.65 10.89 -18.58
C SER A 102 -21.04 10.61 -17.20
N VAL A 103 -21.87 10.16 -16.24
CA VAL A 103 -21.41 9.79 -14.89
C VAL A 103 -21.70 8.32 -14.64
N ARG A 104 -20.66 7.55 -14.29
CA ARG A 104 -20.77 6.15 -13.88
C ARG A 104 -20.51 6.03 -12.38
N VAL A 105 -21.52 5.57 -11.65
CA VAL A 105 -21.37 5.26 -10.21
C VAL A 105 -21.09 3.77 -10.08
N LEU A 106 -19.96 3.44 -9.46
CA LEU A 106 -19.56 2.05 -9.21
C LEU A 106 -20.23 1.53 -7.93
N PRO A 107 -20.74 0.30 -7.93
CA PRO A 107 -21.30 -0.32 -6.73
C PRO A 107 -20.23 -0.58 -5.67
N ALA A 108 -20.66 -0.95 -4.46
CA ALA A 108 -19.76 -1.43 -3.42
C ALA A 108 -19.03 -2.71 -3.90
N MET A 109 -17.75 -2.78 -3.60
CA MET A 109 -16.99 -4.04 -3.71
C MET A 109 -17.02 -4.73 -2.35
N GLU A 110 -17.27 -6.02 -2.35
CA GLU A 110 -17.41 -6.83 -1.14
C GLU A 110 -16.41 -7.98 -1.14
N SER A 111 -15.99 -8.37 0.06
CA SER A 111 -15.28 -9.59 0.34
C SER A 111 -15.92 -10.22 1.57
N ASP A 112 -16.26 -11.51 1.52
CA ASP A 112 -16.95 -12.25 2.58
C ASP A 112 -18.23 -11.56 3.08
N GLY A 113 -19.01 -10.95 2.19
CA GLY A 113 -20.23 -10.24 2.51
C GLY A 113 -20.06 -8.90 3.23
N CYS A 114 -18.83 -8.40 3.32
CA CYS A 114 -18.50 -7.10 3.91
C CYS A 114 -17.98 -6.14 2.85
N VAL A 115 -18.42 -4.89 2.90
CA VAL A 115 -17.94 -3.84 1.99
C VAL A 115 -16.47 -3.55 2.25
N ILE A 116 -15.63 -3.67 1.21
CA ILE A 116 -14.21 -3.34 1.26
C ILE A 116 -14.07 -1.83 1.53
N SER A 117 -13.31 -1.49 2.57
CA SER A 117 -13.05 -0.11 2.95
C SER A 117 -11.62 0.09 3.46
N SER A 118 -11.10 1.29 3.27
CA SER A 118 -9.77 1.65 3.82
C SER A 118 -9.68 1.49 5.33
N THR A 119 -10.78 1.66 6.07
CA THR A 119 -10.83 1.45 7.52
C THR A 119 -10.64 -0.02 7.86
N TRP A 120 -11.30 -0.91 7.14
CA TRP A 120 -11.14 -2.35 7.35
C TRP A 120 -9.74 -2.81 6.98
N ILE A 121 -9.19 -2.37 5.84
CA ILE A 121 -7.82 -2.73 5.43
C ILE A 121 -6.78 -2.24 6.45
N ARG A 122 -6.92 -1.00 6.99
CA ARG A 122 -6.01 -0.52 8.06
C ARG A 122 -6.04 -1.42 9.29
N ARG A 123 -7.23 -1.87 9.69
CA ARG A 123 -7.38 -2.80 10.81
C ARG A 123 -6.67 -4.12 10.55
N LEU A 124 -6.85 -4.71 9.37
CA LEU A 124 -6.17 -5.97 9.00
C LEU A 124 -4.65 -5.81 9.05
N VAL A 125 -4.09 -4.73 8.49
CA VAL A 125 -2.64 -4.43 8.56
C VAL A 125 -2.19 -4.29 10.02
N ALA A 126 -2.93 -3.55 10.85
CA ALA A 126 -2.60 -3.35 12.27
C ALA A 126 -2.73 -4.63 13.11
N GLU A 127 -3.57 -5.57 12.71
CA GLU A 127 -3.75 -6.89 13.32
C GLU A 127 -2.75 -7.94 12.79
N GLY A 128 -2.03 -7.63 11.70
CA GLY A 128 -1.04 -8.50 11.06
C GLY A 128 -1.61 -9.44 10.00
N ASP A 129 -2.90 -9.34 9.68
CA ASP A 129 -3.56 -10.11 8.62
C ASP A 129 -3.26 -9.45 7.25
N VAL A 130 -2.00 -9.54 6.86
CA VAL A 130 -1.51 -8.92 5.62
C VAL A 130 -1.92 -9.69 4.37
N GLU A 131 -2.21 -10.98 4.50
CA GLU A 131 -2.76 -11.82 3.45
C GLU A 131 -4.12 -11.29 2.99
N ARG A 132 -5.02 -11.13 3.93
CA ARG A 132 -6.37 -10.63 3.66
C ARG A 132 -6.37 -9.17 3.23
N ALA A 133 -5.47 -8.36 3.81
CA ALA A 133 -5.25 -6.99 3.36
C ALA A 133 -4.78 -6.95 1.90
N ARG A 134 -3.90 -7.88 1.46
CA ARG A 134 -3.40 -7.99 0.08
C ARG A 134 -4.52 -8.31 -0.91
N GLU A 135 -5.43 -9.22 -0.56
CA GLU A 135 -6.59 -9.56 -1.40
C GLU A 135 -7.45 -8.32 -1.69
N MET A 136 -7.73 -7.52 -0.65
CA MET A 136 -8.54 -6.31 -0.78
C MET A 136 -7.79 -5.15 -1.47
N LEU A 137 -6.49 -5.05 -1.27
CA LEU A 137 -5.63 -4.05 -1.91
C LEU A 137 -5.27 -4.44 -3.35
N THR A 138 -5.43 -5.71 -3.74
CA THR A 138 -4.91 -6.31 -4.99
C THR A 138 -3.40 -6.24 -5.14
N CYS A 139 -2.70 -5.84 -4.09
CA CYS A 139 -1.24 -5.80 -3.99
C CYS A 139 -0.82 -5.91 -2.52
N PRO A 140 0.41 -6.40 -2.23
CA PRO A 140 0.87 -6.51 -0.85
C PRO A 140 1.05 -5.14 -0.19
N TYR A 141 0.79 -5.07 1.12
CA TYR A 141 1.14 -3.88 1.90
C TYR A 141 2.64 -3.68 1.88
N THR A 142 3.08 -2.54 1.35
CA THR A 142 4.50 -2.28 1.05
C THR A 142 5.00 -1.10 1.85
N ILE A 143 6.19 -1.23 2.44
CA ILE A 143 6.92 -0.18 3.15
C ILE A 143 8.12 0.21 2.29
N ARG A 144 8.20 1.49 1.92
CA ARG A 144 9.31 2.05 1.14
C ARG A 144 10.16 2.95 2.02
N GLY A 145 11.45 3.00 1.72
CA GLY A 145 12.37 3.91 2.40
C GLY A 145 13.80 3.74 1.96
N VAL A 146 14.64 4.63 2.46
CA VAL A 146 16.09 4.57 2.27
C VAL A 146 16.70 3.71 3.37
N VAL A 147 17.56 2.78 2.98
CA VAL A 147 18.24 1.89 3.91
C VAL A 147 19.17 2.69 4.82
N ALA A 148 18.90 2.61 6.12
CA ALA A 148 19.69 3.24 7.17
C ALA A 148 20.59 2.23 7.90
N HIS A 149 21.60 2.74 8.58
CA HIS A 149 22.44 1.91 9.47
C HIS A 149 21.61 1.42 10.67
N GLY A 150 21.67 0.11 10.92
CA GLY A 150 21.05 -0.54 12.08
C GLY A 150 22.08 -0.87 13.17
N LYS A 151 21.68 -1.72 14.13
CA LYS A 151 22.54 -2.18 15.23
C LYS A 151 23.59 -3.23 14.81
N HIS A 152 23.61 -3.67 13.56
CA HIS A 152 24.54 -4.67 12.97
C HIS A 152 24.53 -6.06 13.64
N LEU A 153 23.56 -6.36 14.52
CA LEU A 153 23.51 -7.65 15.21
C LEU A 153 23.30 -8.82 14.22
N GLY A 154 22.49 -8.63 13.20
CA GLY A 154 22.26 -9.63 12.16
C GLY A 154 23.53 -9.99 11.39
N HIS A 155 24.41 -9.02 11.14
CA HIS A 155 25.69 -9.27 10.47
C HIS A 155 26.58 -10.22 11.28
N THR A 156 26.64 -10.06 12.60
CA THR A 156 27.41 -10.92 13.51
C THR A 156 26.88 -12.37 13.52
N LEU A 157 25.60 -12.54 13.23
CA LEU A 157 24.92 -13.85 13.20
C LEU A 157 24.92 -14.51 11.80
N GLY A 158 25.51 -13.89 10.78
CA GLY A 158 25.48 -14.36 9.40
C GLY A 158 24.20 -14.04 8.63
N PHE A 159 23.33 -13.21 9.18
CA PHE A 159 22.07 -12.75 8.57
C PHE A 159 22.06 -11.22 8.46
N PRO A 160 22.81 -10.62 7.53
CA PRO A 160 22.85 -9.16 7.38
C PRO A 160 21.46 -8.62 7.06
N THR A 161 21.01 -7.61 7.80
CA THR A 161 19.69 -6.99 7.66
C THR A 161 19.80 -5.57 7.12
N VAL A 162 18.87 -5.21 6.25
CA VAL A 162 18.58 -3.83 5.89
C VAL A 162 17.57 -3.25 6.87
N ASN A 163 17.73 -1.96 7.18
CA ASN A 163 16.91 -1.28 8.17
C ASN A 163 16.18 -0.11 7.52
N LEU A 164 14.86 -0.11 7.64
CA LEU A 164 14.00 1.01 7.27
C LEU A 164 13.27 1.54 8.51
N ARG A 165 12.78 2.75 8.40
CA ARG A 165 11.76 3.31 9.30
C ARG A 165 10.44 3.39 8.57
N LEU A 166 9.36 3.09 9.27
CA LEU A 166 8.03 3.32 8.72
C LEU A 166 7.82 4.83 8.53
N THR A 167 7.33 5.22 7.37
CA THR A 167 7.03 6.62 7.09
C THR A 167 5.99 7.14 8.10
N PRO A 168 6.25 8.29 8.75
CA PRO A 168 5.30 8.89 9.69
C PRO A 168 3.89 9.02 9.10
N GLY A 169 2.88 8.70 9.89
CA GLY A 169 1.48 8.72 9.45
C GLY A 169 1.03 7.52 8.62
N LYS A 170 1.90 6.58 8.30
CA LYS A 170 1.53 5.32 7.66
C LYS A 170 1.07 4.30 8.71
N VAL A 171 0.03 3.49 8.42
CA VAL A 171 -0.45 2.48 9.36
C VAL A 171 0.65 1.47 9.69
N ALA A 172 0.88 1.27 10.99
CA ALA A 172 1.89 0.34 11.46
C ALA A 172 1.36 -1.09 11.42
N PRO A 173 2.06 -2.03 10.75
CA PRO A 173 1.72 -3.45 10.89
C PRO A 173 1.94 -3.93 12.32
N LYS A 174 1.24 -5.01 12.71
CA LYS A 174 1.48 -5.68 13.98
C LYS A 174 2.96 -6.05 14.14
N SER A 175 3.54 -5.82 15.32
CA SER A 175 4.91 -6.25 15.60
C SER A 175 5.07 -7.77 15.47
N GLY A 176 6.15 -8.20 14.83
CA GLY A 176 6.45 -9.60 14.59
C GLY A 176 7.23 -9.85 13.32
N ILE A 177 7.31 -11.11 12.94
CA ILE A 177 8.08 -11.60 11.80
C ILE A 177 7.16 -11.92 10.63
N TYR A 178 7.54 -11.46 9.45
CA TYR A 178 6.76 -11.61 8.23
C TYR A 178 7.57 -12.24 7.10
N VAL A 179 6.92 -12.99 6.25
CA VAL A 179 7.35 -13.29 4.90
C VAL A 179 7.27 -11.99 4.09
N ALA A 180 8.35 -11.62 3.43
CA ALA A 180 8.39 -10.41 2.63
C ALA A 180 9.07 -10.63 1.28
N MET A 181 8.73 -9.80 0.29
CA MET A 181 9.47 -9.64 -0.95
C MET A 181 10.14 -8.26 -0.93
N VAL A 182 11.43 -8.22 -1.15
CA VAL A 182 12.20 -6.97 -1.15
C VAL A 182 12.58 -6.63 -2.59
N ARG A 183 12.18 -5.44 -3.03
CA ARG A 183 12.64 -4.86 -4.30
C ARG A 183 13.69 -3.80 -4.03
N TYR A 184 14.81 -3.89 -4.74
CA TYR A 184 15.95 -3.02 -4.58
C TYR A 184 16.72 -2.83 -5.90
N PRO A 185 17.50 -1.74 -6.07
CA PRO A 185 18.33 -1.54 -7.24
C PRO A 185 19.61 -2.36 -7.14
N GLU A 186 19.98 -3.07 -8.21
CA GLU A 186 21.24 -3.79 -8.35
C GLU A 186 21.76 -3.64 -9.78
N GLY A 187 22.96 -3.10 -9.93
CA GLY A 187 23.58 -2.93 -11.26
C GLY A 187 22.75 -2.10 -12.26
N GLY A 188 21.93 -1.15 -11.77
CA GLY A 188 21.02 -0.34 -12.61
C GLY A 188 19.69 -1.03 -12.97
N THR A 189 19.47 -2.24 -12.47
CA THR A 189 18.22 -3.02 -12.68
C THR A 189 17.46 -3.16 -11.37
N ALA A 190 16.13 -3.26 -11.44
CA ALA A 190 15.30 -3.55 -10.28
C ALA A 190 15.32 -5.07 -10.02
N CYS A 191 15.86 -5.48 -8.87
CA CYS A 191 15.86 -6.85 -8.39
C CYS A 191 14.77 -7.07 -7.35
N ALA A 192 14.27 -8.30 -7.25
CA ALA A 192 13.33 -8.71 -6.22
C ALA A 192 13.79 -10.04 -5.61
N LYS A 193 13.88 -10.10 -4.28
CA LYS A 193 14.24 -11.32 -3.55
C LYS A 193 13.36 -11.51 -2.32
N PRO A 194 13.08 -12.78 -1.94
CA PRO A 194 12.45 -13.10 -0.68
C PRO A 194 13.23 -12.55 0.51
N GLY A 195 12.55 -12.23 1.60
CA GLY A 195 13.17 -11.76 2.82
C GLY A 195 12.33 -12.02 4.05
N VAL A 196 13.00 -12.18 5.18
CA VAL A 196 12.40 -12.26 6.52
C VAL A 196 12.38 -10.87 7.11
N CYS A 197 11.19 -10.31 7.33
CA CYS A 197 11.02 -8.95 7.82
C CYS A 197 10.57 -8.97 9.29
N ASN A 198 11.32 -8.32 10.16
CA ASN A 198 10.93 -8.03 11.54
C ASN A 198 10.36 -6.61 11.63
N ILE A 199 9.10 -6.50 12.04
CA ILE A 199 8.45 -5.24 12.39
C ILE A 199 8.54 -5.09 13.91
N GLY A 200 9.37 -4.15 14.37
CA GLY A 200 9.51 -3.81 15.78
C GLY A 200 8.91 -2.44 16.09
N SER A 201 8.32 -2.27 17.26
CA SER A 201 7.87 -0.96 17.73
C SER A 201 8.57 -0.60 19.03
N ARG A 202 9.12 0.63 19.11
CA ARG A 202 9.68 1.17 20.34
C ARG A 202 8.83 2.34 20.81
N PRO A 203 8.42 2.38 22.09
CA PRO A 203 7.83 3.58 22.65
C PRO A 203 8.85 4.73 22.57
N THR A 204 8.48 5.84 21.97
CA THR A 204 9.26 7.08 22.05
C THR A 204 8.92 7.81 23.36
N VAL A 205 9.93 8.33 24.03
CA VAL A 205 9.80 8.90 25.39
C VAL A 205 8.99 10.21 25.41
N ASN A 206 8.74 10.84 24.26
CA ASN A 206 8.21 12.21 24.19
C ASN A 206 7.04 12.44 23.25
N ASP A 207 6.43 11.41 22.63
CA ASP A 207 5.29 11.64 21.73
C ASP A 207 4.45 10.36 21.58
N ASP A 208 3.16 10.52 21.27
CA ASP A 208 2.24 9.41 20.92
C ASP A 208 2.66 8.67 19.62
N THR A 209 3.80 9.02 19.03
CA THR A 209 4.35 8.41 17.82
C THR A 209 5.22 7.20 18.16
N ARG A 210 4.80 6.01 17.72
CA ARG A 210 5.63 4.80 17.80
C ARG A 210 6.72 4.86 16.73
N ASP A 211 7.98 4.75 17.13
CA ASP A 211 9.09 4.53 16.18
C ASP A 211 9.04 3.05 15.72
N VAL A 212 8.49 2.84 14.53
CA VAL A 212 8.36 1.50 13.96
C VAL A 212 9.58 1.22 13.08
N THR A 213 10.37 0.24 13.50
CA THR A 213 11.52 -0.26 12.75
C THR A 213 11.14 -1.44 11.87
N VAL A 214 11.72 -1.49 10.68
CA VAL A 214 11.54 -2.54 9.69
C VAL A 214 12.92 -3.11 9.39
N GLU A 215 13.25 -4.24 10.01
CA GLU A 215 14.54 -4.91 9.84
C GLU A 215 14.34 -6.13 8.97
N THR A 216 14.98 -6.20 7.81
CA THR A 216 14.75 -7.28 6.84
C THR A 216 16.04 -7.98 6.45
N TYR A 217 16.12 -9.29 6.68
CA TYR A 217 17.10 -10.17 6.09
C TYR A 217 16.63 -10.55 4.68
N ILE A 218 17.40 -10.19 3.67
CA ILE A 218 17.11 -10.52 2.25
C ILE A 218 17.86 -11.81 1.92
N LEU A 219 17.14 -12.85 1.49
CA LEU A 219 17.73 -14.14 1.19
C LEU A 219 18.70 -14.01 -0.01
N ASP A 220 19.88 -14.60 0.12
CA ASP A 220 20.91 -14.64 -0.93
C ASP A 220 21.30 -13.28 -1.51
N CYS A 221 21.17 -12.22 -0.71
CA CYS A 221 21.58 -10.86 -1.09
C CYS A 221 22.95 -10.53 -0.50
N HIS A 222 23.90 -10.24 -1.39
CA HIS A 222 25.27 -9.84 -1.01
C HIS A 222 25.59 -8.39 -1.37
N THR A 223 24.60 -7.67 -1.89
CA THR A 223 24.76 -6.26 -2.33
C THR A 223 24.72 -5.34 -1.14
N ASP A 224 25.62 -4.37 -1.09
CA ASP A 224 25.53 -3.26 -0.15
C ASP A 224 24.40 -2.33 -0.57
N LEU A 225 23.39 -2.20 0.27
CA LEU A 225 22.17 -1.44 0.02
C LEU A 225 22.09 -0.16 0.87
N TYR A 226 23.10 0.21 1.63
CA TYR A 226 23.07 1.46 2.42
C TYR A 226 22.85 2.68 1.54
N GLY A 227 21.90 3.53 1.93
CA GLY A 227 21.50 4.71 1.18
C GLY A 227 20.66 4.43 -0.06
N ALA A 228 20.43 3.17 -0.42
CA ALA A 228 19.51 2.80 -1.52
C ALA A 228 18.05 2.91 -1.07
N GLU A 229 17.19 3.33 -1.97
CA GLU A 229 15.75 3.24 -1.80
C GLU A 229 15.28 1.82 -2.12
N ILE A 230 14.59 1.19 -1.18
CA ILE A 230 14.04 -0.16 -1.32
C ILE A 230 12.56 -0.22 -0.97
N ALA A 231 11.91 -1.30 -1.38
CA ALA A 231 10.52 -1.59 -1.05
C ALA A 231 10.38 -2.97 -0.42
N VAL A 232 9.86 -3.04 0.80
CA VAL A 232 9.57 -4.28 1.54
C VAL A 232 8.07 -4.52 1.50
N SER A 233 7.65 -5.53 0.77
CA SER A 233 6.25 -5.94 0.61
C SER A 233 5.94 -7.12 1.52
N LEU A 234 4.96 -6.97 2.42
CA LEU A 234 4.59 -8.00 3.39
C LEU A 234 3.58 -8.98 2.77
N TYR A 235 3.85 -10.26 2.90
CA TYR A 235 3.06 -11.34 2.28
C TYR A 235 2.32 -12.20 3.29
N SER A 236 2.96 -12.57 4.41
CA SER A 236 2.37 -13.41 5.46
C SER A 236 2.98 -13.11 6.82
N TYR A 237 2.16 -13.21 7.88
CA TYR A 237 2.60 -13.09 9.27
C TYR A 237 3.07 -14.43 9.79
N LEU A 238 4.37 -14.59 10.04
CA LEU A 238 4.91 -15.87 10.51
C LEU A 238 4.70 -16.09 12.02
N ARG A 239 5.04 -15.08 12.83
CA ARG A 239 5.01 -15.20 14.29
C ARG A 239 5.23 -13.86 14.98
N GLY A 240 4.93 -13.82 16.29
CA GLY A 240 5.30 -12.71 17.18
C GLY A 240 6.81 -12.67 17.48
N GLU A 241 7.25 -11.50 17.96
CA GLU A 241 8.58 -11.36 18.55
C GLU A 241 8.70 -12.23 19.81
N ARG A 242 9.88 -12.79 20.03
CA ARG A 242 10.19 -13.56 21.23
C ARG A 242 11.63 -13.34 21.68
N ARG A 243 11.89 -13.53 22.96
CA ARG A 243 13.25 -13.53 23.52
C ARG A 243 13.89 -14.90 23.32
N PHE A 244 15.20 -14.89 23.11
CA PHE A 244 15.99 -16.11 22.97
C PHE A 244 17.00 -16.20 24.10
N PRO A 245 17.32 -17.39 24.60
CA PRO A 245 18.25 -17.58 25.69
C PRO A 245 19.69 -17.17 25.32
N ASP A 246 20.04 -17.35 24.05
CA ASP A 246 21.38 -17.07 23.51
C ASP A 246 21.33 -16.73 22.01
N LEU A 247 22.49 -16.35 21.48
CA LEU A 247 22.64 -16.00 20.06
C LEU A 247 22.50 -17.21 19.12
N ALA A 248 22.84 -18.41 19.58
CA ALA A 248 22.73 -19.62 18.79
C ALA A 248 21.24 -19.98 18.55
N ALA A 249 20.41 -19.87 19.60
CA ALA A 249 18.97 -20.07 19.51
C ALA A 249 18.30 -19.02 18.60
N LEU A 250 18.76 -17.77 18.65
CA LEU A 250 18.31 -16.70 17.76
C LEU A 250 18.68 -17.01 16.30
N SER A 251 19.96 -17.35 16.03
CA SER A 251 20.45 -17.69 14.71
C SER A 251 19.67 -18.87 14.11
N ALA A 252 19.50 -19.96 14.89
CA ALA A 252 18.72 -21.12 14.46
C ALA A 252 17.26 -20.76 14.12
N GLN A 253 16.66 -19.80 14.85
CA GLN A 253 15.29 -19.38 14.52
C GLN A 253 15.22 -18.54 13.25
N ILE A 254 16.19 -17.62 13.03
CA ILE A 254 16.26 -16.84 11.79
C ILE A 254 16.42 -17.78 10.59
N GLY A 255 17.23 -18.83 10.72
CA GLY A 255 17.36 -19.86 9.68
C GLY A 255 16.02 -20.54 9.35
N ARG A 256 15.26 -20.96 10.37
CA ARG A 256 13.91 -21.53 10.16
C ARG A 256 12.93 -20.56 9.51
N ASP A 257 12.97 -19.28 9.90
CA ASP A 257 12.12 -18.26 9.29
C ASP A 257 12.51 -18.00 7.82
N ALA A 258 13.81 -18.06 7.49
CA ALA A 258 14.32 -17.97 6.13
C ALA A 258 13.86 -19.16 5.26
N GLU A 259 13.97 -20.40 5.78
CA GLU A 259 13.48 -21.60 5.10
C GLU A 259 11.96 -21.53 4.86
N ALA A 260 11.18 -21.09 5.85
CA ALA A 260 9.74 -20.91 5.72
C ALA A 260 9.40 -19.85 4.65
N THR A 261 10.16 -18.76 4.60
CA THR A 261 10.01 -17.70 3.59
C THR A 261 10.33 -18.22 2.18
N ALA A 262 11.42 -18.96 2.01
CA ALA A 262 11.78 -19.53 0.72
C ALA A 262 10.70 -20.51 0.23
N ARG A 263 10.18 -21.36 1.11
CA ARG A 263 9.11 -22.31 0.81
C ARG A 263 7.82 -21.60 0.38
N TYR A 264 7.42 -20.54 1.10
CA TYR A 264 6.22 -19.77 0.77
C TYR A 264 6.22 -19.30 -0.70
N PHE A 265 7.33 -18.76 -1.19
CA PHE A 265 7.40 -18.26 -2.56
C PHE A 265 7.53 -19.40 -3.59
N ALA A 266 8.23 -20.49 -3.26
CA ALA A 266 8.32 -21.66 -4.15
C ALA A 266 6.94 -22.33 -4.36
N GLU A 267 6.10 -22.41 -3.32
CA GLU A 267 4.74 -22.94 -3.41
C GLU A 267 3.83 -22.00 -4.23
N SER A 268 3.95 -20.67 -4.01
CA SER A 268 3.17 -19.68 -4.76
C SER A 268 3.47 -19.67 -6.25
N GLU A 269 4.73 -19.83 -6.66
CA GLU A 269 5.13 -19.94 -8.07
C GLU A 269 4.58 -21.21 -8.73
N SER A 270 4.51 -22.31 -7.98
CA SER A 270 3.95 -23.58 -8.45
C SER A 270 2.45 -23.48 -8.72
N ASP A 271 1.72 -22.81 -7.85
CA ASP A 271 0.26 -22.60 -7.99
C ASP A 271 -0.07 -21.67 -9.17
N GLU A 272 0.71 -20.62 -9.39
CA GLU A 272 0.53 -19.71 -10.53
C GLU A 272 0.84 -20.42 -11.87
N ALA A 273 1.85 -21.25 -11.92
CA ALA A 273 2.21 -22.04 -13.11
C ALA A 273 1.09 -23.05 -13.48
N GLN A 274 0.48 -23.70 -12.48
CA GLN A 274 -0.63 -24.65 -12.70
C GLN A 274 -1.91 -23.94 -13.16
N ASN A 275 -2.21 -22.75 -12.61
CA ASN A 275 -3.40 -21.98 -13.00
C ASN A 275 -3.29 -21.38 -14.40
N ASN A 276 -2.10 -21.03 -14.86
CA ASN A 276 -1.88 -20.53 -16.22
C ASN A 276 -1.88 -21.64 -17.27
N GLY A 277 -1.50 -22.86 -16.91
CA GLY A 277 -1.60 -24.04 -17.78
C GLY A 277 -3.03 -24.46 -18.10
N ASN A 278 -3.97 -24.25 -17.16
CA ASN A 278 -5.39 -24.60 -17.31
C ASN A 278 -6.23 -23.56 -18.08
N LYS A 279 -5.70 -22.39 -18.41
CA LYS A 279 -6.40 -21.35 -19.19
C LYS A 279 -6.11 -21.39 -20.69
N THR A 280 -5.27 -22.33 -21.13
CA THR A 280 -4.87 -22.47 -22.54
C THR A 280 -5.43 -23.75 -23.21
N GLU A 281 -6.30 -24.46 -22.55
CA GLU A 281 -7.17 -25.50 -23.14
C GLU A 281 -8.63 -24.96 -23.19
#